data_93fe06ed6effe0cfb3eea3dc52b8c169
#
_entry.id   93fe06ed6effe0cfb3eea3dc52b8c169
#
_cell.length_a   1.000
_cell.length_b   1.000
_cell.length_c   1.000
_cell.angle_alpha   90.00
_cell.angle_beta   90.00
_cell.angle_gamma   90.00
#
_symmetry.space_group_name_H-M   'P 1'
#
loop_
_entity.id
_entity.type
_entity.pdbx_description
1 polymer ?
#
loop_
_entity_poly.entity_id
_entity_poly.type
_entity_poly.pdbx_seq_one_letter_code
_entity_poly.pdbx_strand_id
1 'polypeptide(L)'
;TIVVARSKSCSVKTLHSILRMNVICLQRGLPNNIVYVNDDPYEKNEMIQNHMKTADRIIFIDFGVCLDDDTIKQCLEPHEGVGCLVFPGVKEGVDWNLFKEGVEKGSKEPIHQMGLHFDTEVSNKISENIYNVTNTNARAWMMNTKNVIKAQSKHKDKKLSNKLFDKL
;
A
#
# COMPACT_ATOMS: atom_id res chain seq x y z
N THR A 1 -11.22 -4.83 -2.54
CA THR A 1 -9.98 -5.05 -1.76
C THR A 1 -9.33 -6.37 -2.16
N ILE A 2 -8.07 -6.34 -2.51
CA ILE A 2 -7.26 -7.52 -2.84
C ILE A 2 -6.36 -7.83 -1.65
N VAL A 3 -6.43 -9.04 -1.12
CA VAL A 3 -5.66 -9.49 0.05
C VAL A 3 -4.79 -10.67 -0.35
N VAL A 4 -3.50 -10.55 -0.09
CA VAL A 4 -2.55 -11.65 -0.35
C VAL A 4 -2.61 -12.66 0.78
N ALA A 5 -2.83 -13.91 0.42
CA ALA A 5 -2.75 -15.06 1.31
C ALA A 5 -1.45 -15.83 1.06
N ARG A 6 -0.77 -16.22 2.13
CA ARG A 6 0.43 -17.05 2.04
C ARG A 6 0.10 -18.42 2.62
N SER A 7 0.36 -19.49 1.87
CA SER A 7 -0.03 -20.86 2.24
C SER A 7 -1.52 -21.00 2.61
N LYS A 8 -2.40 -20.36 1.84
CA LYS A 8 -3.85 -20.32 2.05
C LYS A 8 -4.30 -19.70 3.37
N SER A 9 -3.46 -18.87 3.99
CA SER A 9 -3.78 -18.17 5.23
C SER A 9 -3.41 -16.69 5.15
N CYS A 10 -4.01 -15.87 6.01
CA CYS A 10 -3.57 -14.51 6.26
C CYS A 10 -3.38 -14.32 7.77
N SER A 11 -2.64 -13.30 8.17
CA SER A 11 -2.45 -13.03 9.60
C SER A 11 -3.75 -12.53 10.24
N VAL A 12 -3.94 -12.83 11.52
CA VAL A 12 -5.10 -12.34 12.29
C VAL A 12 -5.16 -10.82 12.29
N LYS A 13 -4.02 -10.14 12.34
CA LYS A 13 -3.96 -8.67 12.28
C LYS A 13 -4.42 -8.13 10.93
N THR A 14 -4.02 -8.77 9.83
CA THR A 14 -4.49 -8.43 8.48
C THR A 14 -6.00 -8.64 8.38
N LEU A 15 -6.50 -9.78 8.83
CA LEU A 15 -7.94 -10.06 8.84
C LEU A 15 -8.72 -9.02 9.65
N HIS A 16 -8.23 -8.63 10.81
CA HIS A 16 -8.84 -7.60 11.63
C HIS A 16 -8.94 -6.25 10.90
N SER A 17 -7.87 -5.82 10.21
CA SER A 17 -7.87 -4.58 9.39
C SER A 17 -8.92 -4.65 8.28
N ILE A 18 -9.02 -5.80 7.60
CA ILE A 18 -10.00 -6.01 6.52
C ILE A 18 -11.43 -5.93 7.04
N LEU A 19 -11.71 -6.58 8.18
CA LEU A 19 -13.04 -6.56 8.80
C LEU A 19 -13.42 -5.14 9.23
N ARG A 20 -12.50 -4.38 9.85
CA ARG A 20 -12.74 -2.97 10.21
C ARG A 20 -13.03 -2.11 8.99
N MET A 21 -12.23 -2.24 7.95
CA MET A 21 -12.44 -1.51 6.69
C MET A 21 -13.80 -1.86 6.07
N ASN A 22 -14.18 -3.14 6.08
CA ASN A 22 -15.48 -3.56 5.56
C ASN A 22 -16.65 -2.99 6.36
N VAL A 23 -16.55 -2.92 7.68
CA VAL A 23 -17.55 -2.26 8.54
C VAL A 23 -17.68 -0.77 8.19
N ILE A 24 -16.57 -0.07 7.99
CA ILE A 24 -16.59 1.35 7.60
C ILE A 24 -17.21 1.51 6.20
N CYS A 25 -16.89 0.65 5.26
CA CYS A 25 -17.51 0.65 3.93
C CYS A 25 -19.03 0.48 4.04
N LEU A 26 -19.50 -0.47 4.81
CA LEU A 26 -20.95 -0.71 5.04
C LEU A 26 -21.61 0.52 5.66
N GLN A 27 -21.02 1.12 6.68
CA GLN A 27 -21.55 2.33 7.33
C GLN A 27 -21.63 3.53 6.38
N ARG A 28 -20.72 3.62 5.43
CA ARG A 28 -20.67 4.70 4.42
C ARG A 28 -21.46 4.38 3.14
N GLY A 29 -22.08 3.20 3.04
CA GLY A 29 -22.78 2.75 1.83
C GLY A 29 -21.83 2.52 0.64
N LEU A 30 -20.55 2.25 0.89
CA LEU A 30 -19.56 1.98 -0.14
C LEU A 30 -19.51 0.47 -0.43
N PRO A 31 -19.70 0.05 -1.69
CA PRO A 31 -19.55 -1.35 -2.05
C PRO A 31 -18.09 -1.76 -1.92
N ASN A 32 -17.82 -2.86 -1.22
CA ASN A 32 -16.49 -3.43 -1.07
C ASN A 32 -16.51 -4.92 -1.39
N ASN A 33 -15.83 -5.31 -2.46
CA ASN A 33 -15.59 -6.71 -2.78
C ASN A 33 -14.20 -7.10 -2.27
N ILE A 34 -14.13 -8.14 -1.43
CA ILE A 34 -12.88 -8.64 -0.86
C ILE A 34 -12.49 -9.91 -1.61
N VAL A 35 -11.32 -9.90 -2.20
CA VAL A 35 -10.77 -11.02 -2.98
C VAL A 35 -9.44 -11.44 -2.38
N TYR A 36 -9.26 -12.74 -2.19
CA TYR A 36 -8.01 -13.32 -1.73
C TYR A 36 -7.24 -13.90 -2.92
N VAL A 37 -5.95 -13.63 -2.98
CA VAL A 37 -5.03 -14.14 -3.99
C VAL A 37 -3.85 -14.82 -3.31
N ASN A 38 -3.26 -15.83 -3.95
CA ASN A 38 -2.04 -16.44 -3.45
C ASN A 38 -0.85 -15.47 -3.59
N ASP A 39 0.22 -15.73 -2.83
CA ASP A 39 1.48 -14.99 -2.94
C ASP A 39 2.26 -15.41 -4.18
N ASP A 40 1.63 -15.24 -5.33
CA ASP A 40 2.17 -15.50 -6.67
C ASP A 40 2.13 -14.21 -7.51
N PRO A 41 3.25 -13.77 -8.10
CA PRO A 41 3.29 -12.51 -8.86
C PRO A 41 2.35 -12.48 -10.07
N TYR A 42 2.15 -13.61 -10.73
CA TYR A 42 1.28 -13.69 -11.92
C TYR A 42 -0.20 -13.59 -11.52
N GLU A 43 -0.60 -14.34 -10.49
CA GLU A 43 -1.97 -14.31 -9.97
C GLU A 43 -2.32 -12.91 -9.43
N LYS A 44 -1.41 -12.28 -8.67
CA LYS A 44 -1.59 -10.90 -8.19
C LYS A 44 -1.78 -9.92 -9.33
N ASN A 45 -0.93 -9.99 -10.35
CA ASN A 45 -1.00 -9.10 -11.50
C ASN A 45 -2.28 -9.30 -12.33
N GLU A 46 -2.66 -10.54 -12.60
CA GLU A 46 -3.90 -10.87 -13.28
C GLU A 46 -5.13 -10.33 -12.54
N MET A 47 -5.17 -10.53 -11.22
CA MET A 47 -6.27 -10.06 -10.38
C MET A 47 -6.38 -8.52 -10.40
N ILE A 48 -5.25 -7.81 -10.30
CA ILE A 48 -5.21 -6.35 -10.39
C ILE A 48 -5.73 -5.90 -11.75
N GLN A 49 -5.24 -6.49 -12.85
CA GLN A 49 -5.66 -6.12 -14.22
C GLN A 49 -7.16 -6.34 -14.45
N ASN A 50 -7.69 -7.44 -13.94
CA ASN A 50 -9.13 -7.75 -14.07
C ASN A 50 -9.99 -6.74 -13.31
N HIS A 51 -9.60 -6.39 -12.09
CA HIS A 51 -10.35 -5.43 -11.28
C HIS A 51 -10.17 -3.97 -11.72
N MET A 52 -9.07 -3.63 -12.39
CA MET A 52 -8.92 -2.28 -12.98
C MET A 52 -10.01 -1.92 -13.98
N LYS A 53 -10.67 -2.91 -14.59
CA LYS A 53 -11.73 -2.68 -15.58
C LYS A 53 -13.10 -2.44 -14.94
N THR A 54 -13.31 -2.88 -13.71
CA THR A 54 -14.62 -2.94 -13.06
C THR A 54 -14.72 -2.15 -11.76
N ALA A 55 -13.60 -1.90 -11.10
CA ALA A 55 -13.54 -1.18 -9.84
C ALA A 55 -13.04 0.25 -10.04
N ASP A 56 -13.62 1.21 -9.34
CA ASP A 56 -13.11 2.60 -9.31
C ASP A 56 -11.83 2.71 -8.49
N ARG A 57 -11.65 1.82 -7.52
CA ARG A 57 -10.52 1.81 -6.59
C ARG A 57 -10.09 0.38 -6.26
N ILE A 58 -8.80 0.14 -6.21
CA ILE A 58 -8.21 -1.10 -5.73
C ILE A 58 -7.40 -0.78 -4.47
N ILE A 59 -7.66 -1.52 -3.40
CA ILE A 59 -6.88 -1.50 -2.17
C ILE A 59 -6.17 -2.85 -2.08
N PHE A 60 -4.86 -2.83 -2.04
CA PHE A 60 -4.02 -4.02 -1.97
C PHE A 60 -3.40 -4.12 -0.57
N ILE A 61 -3.48 -5.30 0.02
CA ILE A 61 -2.96 -5.58 1.36
C ILE A 61 -2.20 -6.90 1.29
N ASP A 62 -0.89 -6.85 1.52
CA ASP A 62 -0.06 -8.03 1.55
C ASP A 62 -0.21 -8.80 2.87
N PHE A 63 0.20 -10.07 2.83
CA PHE A 63 0.23 -10.95 3.99
C PHE A 63 0.97 -10.30 5.17
N GLY A 64 0.37 -10.37 6.34
CA GLY A 64 0.99 -9.87 7.57
C GLY A 64 0.90 -8.37 7.80
N VAL A 65 0.39 -7.59 6.85
CA VAL A 65 0.20 -6.14 7.00
C VAL A 65 -1.02 -5.85 7.87
N CYS A 66 -0.86 -4.95 8.83
CA CYS A 66 -1.93 -4.41 9.66
C CYS A 66 -2.10 -2.92 9.33
N LEU A 67 -3.29 -2.53 8.92
CA LEU A 67 -3.63 -1.12 8.70
C LEU A 67 -4.22 -0.53 9.98
N ASP A 68 -3.78 0.66 10.34
CA ASP A 68 -4.41 1.46 11.39
C ASP A 68 -5.64 2.21 10.85
N ASP A 69 -6.35 2.89 11.74
CA ASP A 69 -7.58 3.59 11.39
C ASP A 69 -7.37 4.74 10.43
N ASP A 70 -6.26 5.45 10.55
CA ASP A 70 -5.96 6.59 9.70
C ASP A 70 -5.60 6.11 8.28
N THR A 71 -4.84 5.04 8.17
CA THR A 71 -4.58 4.38 6.88
C THR A 71 -5.88 3.89 6.23
N ILE A 72 -6.77 3.26 6.99
CA ILE A 72 -8.07 2.82 6.46
C ILE A 72 -8.89 4.01 5.97
N LYS A 73 -8.93 5.11 6.71
CA LYS A 73 -9.61 6.35 6.26
C LYS A 73 -9.00 6.86 4.96
N GLN A 74 -7.67 6.96 4.89
CA GLN A 74 -6.98 7.40 3.66
C GLN A 74 -7.28 6.48 2.46
N CYS A 75 -7.39 5.17 2.66
CA CYS A 75 -7.81 4.26 1.60
C CYS A 75 -9.21 4.57 1.06
N LEU A 76 -10.11 5.09 1.88
CA LEU A 76 -11.53 5.29 1.54
C LEU A 76 -11.87 6.72 1.15
N GLU A 77 -11.02 7.70 1.46
CA GLU A 77 -11.26 9.09 1.10
C GLU A 77 -10.91 9.40 -0.35
N PRO A 78 -11.54 10.41 -0.97
CA PRO A 78 -11.20 10.82 -2.31
C PRO A 78 -9.83 11.53 -2.33
N HIS A 79 -8.99 11.15 -3.27
CA HIS A 79 -7.69 11.79 -3.54
C HIS A 79 -7.67 12.27 -4.99
N GLU A 80 -7.97 13.56 -5.20
CA GLU A 80 -8.00 14.12 -6.54
C GLU A 80 -6.60 14.15 -7.17
N GLY A 81 -6.51 13.71 -8.42
CA GLY A 81 -5.26 13.71 -9.19
C GLY A 81 -4.26 12.62 -8.79
N VAL A 82 -4.48 11.90 -7.69
CA VAL A 82 -3.59 10.82 -7.23
C VAL A 82 -3.92 9.54 -7.98
N GLY A 83 -2.91 8.93 -8.60
CA GLY A 83 -3.02 7.62 -9.25
C GLY A 83 -2.88 6.47 -8.27
N CYS A 84 -1.88 6.54 -7.41
CA CYS A 84 -1.61 5.54 -6.39
C CYS A 84 -1.19 6.22 -5.09
N LEU A 85 -1.67 5.71 -3.97
CA LEU A 85 -1.26 6.08 -2.63
C LEU A 85 -0.65 4.85 -1.96
N VAL A 86 0.61 4.94 -1.55
CA VAL A 86 1.31 3.85 -0.87
C VAL A 86 1.43 4.14 0.61
N PHE A 87 1.34 3.11 1.42
CA PHE A 87 1.46 3.20 2.87
C PHE A 87 2.77 2.54 3.29
N PRO A 88 3.78 3.34 3.67
CA PRO A 88 5.08 2.83 4.06
C PRO A 88 4.98 1.85 5.23
N GLY A 89 5.59 0.70 5.06
CA GLY A 89 5.74 -0.32 6.08
C GLY A 89 7.18 -0.45 6.54
N VAL A 90 7.37 -0.99 7.73
CA VAL A 90 8.69 -1.33 8.25
C VAL A 90 9.12 -2.67 7.67
N LYS A 91 10.35 -2.75 7.16
CA LYS A 91 10.99 -4.02 6.81
C LYS A 91 11.25 -4.85 8.06
N GLU A 92 11.23 -6.17 7.92
CA GLU A 92 11.51 -7.05 9.05
C GLU A 92 12.94 -6.83 9.59
N GLY A 93 13.05 -6.85 10.92
CA GLY A 93 14.31 -6.70 11.62
C GLY A 93 14.62 -5.27 12.06
N VAL A 94 15.63 -5.17 12.93
CA VAL A 94 16.21 -3.92 13.40
C VAL A 94 17.64 -3.85 12.94
N ASP A 95 18.02 -2.77 12.27
CA ASP A 95 19.42 -2.48 11.96
C ASP A 95 20.10 -1.89 13.21
N TRP A 96 20.85 -2.74 13.90
CA TRP A 96 21.53 -2.35 15.11
C TRP A 96 22.67 -1.33 14.88
N ASN A 97 23.26 -1.29 13.68
CA ASN A 97 24.26 -0.28 13.36
C ASN A 97 23.60 1.09 13.19
N LEU A 98 22.50 1.14 12.43
CA LEU A 98 21.70 2.36 12.27
C LEU A 98 21.15 2.84 13.63
N PHE A 99 20.68 1.94 14.47
CA PHE A 99 20.23 2.24 15.83
C PHE A 99 21.35 2.89 16.65
N LYS A 100 22.53 2.25 16.67
CA LYS A 100 23.70 2.75 17.39
C LYS A 100 24.12 4.14 16.90
N GLU A 101 24.20 4.33 15.59
CA GLU A 101 24.49 5.64 14.99
C GLU A 101 23.47 6.70 15.37
N GLY A 102 22.20 6.36 15.38
CA GLY A 102 21.12 7.26 15.80
C GLY A 102 21.30 7.74 17.25
N VAL A 103 21.64 6.82 18.15
CA VAL A 103 21.90 7.12 19.55
C VAL A 103 23.16 7.99 19.69
N GLU A 104 24.26 7.63 19.02
CA GLU A 104 25.54 8.37 19.09
C GLU A 104 25.42 9.80 18.53
N LYS A 105 24.61 9.99 17.48
CA LYS A 105 24.37 11.30 16.87
C LYS A 105 23.31 12.13 17.59
N GLY A 106 22.69 11.59 18.66
CA GLY A 106 21.62 12.26 19.40
C GLY A 106 20.39 12.52 18.56
N SER A 107 19.98 11.54 17.73
CA SER A 107 18.79 11.64 16.90
C SER A 107 17.55 12.01 17.73
N LYS A 108 16.68 12.85 17.17
CA LYS A 108 15.39 13.22 17.80
C LYS A 108 14.28 12.21 17.50
N GLU A 109 14.59 11.17 16.73
CA GLU A 109 13.61 10.10 16.47
C GLU A 109 13.26 9.35 17.73
N PRO A 110 11.99 8.90 17.86
CA PRO A 110 11.60 8.04 18.96
C PRO A 110 12.46 6.77 18.98
N ILE A 111 12.89 6.33 20.16
CA ILE A 111 13.79 5.19 20.34
C ILE A 111 13.28 3.92 19.61
N HIS A 112 11.96 3.69 19.63
CA HIS A 112 11.34 2.54 18.98
C HIS A 112 11.31 2.62 17.45
N GLN A 113 11.68 3.76 16.86
CA GLN A 113 11.80 3.95 15.41
C GLN A 113 13.26 3.97 14.93
N MET A 114 14.20 4.22 15.82
CA MET A 114 15.62 4.15 15.49
C MET A 114 16.00 2.75 15.01
N GLY A 115 16.76 2.65 13.94
CA GLY A 115 17.19 1.38 13.36
C GLY A 115 16.10 0.65 12.56
N LEU A 116 14.97 1.27 12.26
CA LEU A 116 13.98 0.72 11.36
C LEU A 116 14.24 1.17 9.92
N HIS A 117 14.13 0.23 8.99
CA HIS A 117 14.12 0.52 7.57
C HIS A 117 12.70 0.48 7.04
N PHE A 118 12.32 1.51 6.31
CA PHE A 118 11.05 1.55 5.59
C PHE A 118 11.20 0.96 4.18
N ASP A 119 10.10 0.43 3.67
CA ASP A 119 10.01 -0.14 2.32
C ASP A 119 9.77 0.91 1.23
N THR A 120 9.71 2.17 1.61
CA THR A 120 9.36 3.30 0.73
C THR A 120 10.31 4.46 0.95
N GLU A 121 10.83 4.97 -0.15
CA GLU A 121 11.64 6.18 -0.18
C GLU A 121 10.79 7.35 -0.67
N VAL A 122 10.88 8.46 0.04
CA VAL A 122 10.10 9.66 -0.26
C VAL A 122 11.00 10.84 -0.64
N SER A 123 10.44 11.79 -1.38
CA SER A 123 11.11 13.03 -1.75
C SER A 123 10.34 14.25 -1.23
N ASN A 124 9.83 15.08 -2.11
CA ASN A 124 9.21 16.35 -1.74
C ASN A 124 7.86 16.13 -1.04
N LYS A 125 7.64 16.88 0.04
CA LYS A 125 6.36 16.95 0.73
C LYS A 125 5.34 17.68 -0.15
N ILE A 126 4.15 17.08 -0.34
CA ILE A 126 3.04 17.65 -1.10
C ILE A 126 2.09 18.37 -0.15
N SER A 127 1.69 17.71 0.93
CA SER A 127 0.80 18.25 1.95
C SER A 127 1.12 17.62 3.30
N GLU A 128 0.32 17.89 4.31
CA GLU A 128 0.49 17.27 5.62
C GLU A 128 0.44 15.74 5.50
N ASN A 129 1.55 15.10 5.91
CA ASN A 129 1.74 13.63 5.86
C ASN A 129 1.68 12.97 4.47
N ILE A 130 1.70 13.76 3.37
CA ILE A 130 1.74 13.22 2.01
C ILE A 130 3.02 13.70 1.31
N TYR A 131 3.74 12.75 0.73
CA TYR A 131 5.02 12.94 0.07
C TYR A 131 5.03 12.29 -1.31
N ASN A 132 5.83 12.82 -2.22
CA ASN A 132 6.14 12.13 -3.46
C ASN A 132 7.02 10.91 -3.15
N VAL A 133 6.71 9.79 -3.78
CA VAL A 133 7.46 8.55 -3.66
C VAL A 133 8.46 8.46 -4.82
N THR A 134 9.71 8.15 -4.50
CA THR A 134 10.76 7.93 -5.49
C THR A 134 10.98 6.44 -5.78
N ASN A 135 10.84 5.62 -4.74
CA ASN A 135 10.99 4.18 -4.85
C ASN A 135 10.17 3.49 -3.76
N THR A 136 9.52 2.38 -4.07
CA THR A 136 8.72 1.66 -3.08
C THR A 136 8.61 0.17 -3.36
N ASN A 137 8.63 -0.60 -2.28
CA ASN A 137 8.19 -1.99 -2.23
C ASN A 137 7.02 -2.14 -1.25
N ALA A 138 6.18 -1.11 -1.14
CA ALA A 138 5.09 -1.07 -0.19
C ALA A 138 4.17 -2.28 -0.32
N ARG A 139 3.87 -2.87 0.83
CA ARG A 139 3.01 -4.03 0.95
C ARG A 139 1.54 -3.68 1.17
N ALA A 140 1.24 -2.39 1.33
CA ALA A 140 -0.11 -1.86 1.34
C ALA A 140 -0.18 -0.60 0.48
N TRP A 141 -1.17 -0.54 -0.40
CA TRP A 141 -1.38 0.60 -1.28
C TRP A 141 -2.83 0.68 -1.77
N MET A 142 -3.22 1.87 -2.18
CA MET A 142 -4.49 2.14 -2.83
C MET A 142 -4.25 2.73 -4.21
N MET A 143 -4.99 2.27 -5.21
CA MET A 143 -4.93 2.73 -6.59
C MET A 143 -6.29 3.29 -7.01
N ASN A 144 -6.27 4.49 -7.60
CA ASN A 144 -7.43 5.03 -8.32
C ASN A 144 -7.35 4.56 -9.77
N THR A 145 -8.20 3.64 -10.16
CA THR A 145 -8.12 2.95 -11.46
C THR A 145 -8.28 3.90 -12.64
N LYS A 146 -9.17 4.89 -12.55
CA LYS A 146 -9.39 5.87 -13.62
C LYS A 146 -8.13 6.72 -13.87
N ASN A 147 -7.47 7.17 -12.81
CA ASN A 147 -6.26 7.97 -12.92
C ASN A 147 -5.10 7.16 -13.48
N VAL A 148 -4.94 5.92 -13.04
CA VAL A 148 -3.90 5.02 -13.54
C VAL A 148 -4.12 4.65 -14.99
N ILE A 149 -5.33 4.29 -15.41
CA ILE A 149 -5.65 4.00 -16.81
C ILE A 149 -5.38 5.23 -17.69
N LYS A 150 -5.74 6.44 -17.21
CA LYS A 150 -5.45 7.68 -17.93
C LYS A 150 -3.94 7.94 -18.05
N ALA A 151 -3.16 7.64 -17.02
CA ALA A 151 -1.71 7.73 -17.07
C ALA A 151 -1.11 6.70 -18.03
N GLN A 152 -1.55 5.44 -17.97
CA GLN A 152 -1.10 4.38 -18.88
C GLN A 152 -1.41 4.66 -20.35
N SER A 153 -2.56 5.28 -20.65
CA SER A 153 -2.93 5.63 -22.03
C SER A 153 -1.99 6.63 -22.68
N LYS A 154 -1.28 7.42 -21.87
CA LYS A 154 -0.24 8.36 -22.34
C LYS A 154 1.11 7.69 -22.61
N HIS A 155 1.31 6.48 -22.11
CA HIS A 155 2.52 5.70 -22.33
C HIS A 155 2.28 4.58 -23.36
N LYS A 156 3.30 4.25 -24.17
CA LYS A 156 3.19 3.22 -25.22
C LYS A 156 2.96 1.81 -24.66
N ASP A 157 3.35 1.56 -23.42
CA ASP A 157 3.18 0.28 -22.74
C ASP A 157 1.83 0.21 -22.04
N LYS A 158 0.89 -0.48 -22.65
CA LYS A 158 -0.48 -0.67 -22.13
C LYS A 158 -0.62 -1.78 -21.08
N LYS A 159 0.45 -2.51 -20.75
CA LYS A 159 0.41 -3.60 -19.77
C LYS A 159 1.08 -3.18 -18.47
N LEU A 160 0.44 -3.51 -17.34
CA LEU A 160 1.10 -3.51 -16.04
C LEU A 160 2.24 -4.53 -16.08
N SER A 161 3.45 -4.09 -15.79
CA SER A 161 4.58 -5.00 -15.63
C SER A 161 4.63 -5.51 -14.19
N ASN A 162 5.46 -6.54 -13.94
CA ASN A 162 5.74 -7.02 -12.58
C ASN A 162 6.33 -5.92 -11.66
N LYS A 163 6.77 -4.81 -12.26
CA LYS A 163 7.24 -3.60 -11.61
C LYS A 163 6.16 -2.51 -11.69
N LEU A 164 5.02 -2.78 -11.08
CA LEU A 164 3.87 -1.88 -11.07
C LEU A 164 4.24 -0.45 -10.64
N PHE A 165 5.15 -0.33 -9.66
CA PHE A 165 5.52 0.95 -9.07
C PHE A 165 6.64 1.69 -9.82
N ASP A 166 7.37 1.04 -10.72
CA ASP A 166 8.41 1.70 -11.53
C ASP A 166 7.83 2.64 -12.60
N LYS A 167 6.52 2.57 -12.84
CA LYS A 167 5.82 3.29 -13.92
C LYS A 167 4.67 4.18 -13.43
N LEU A 168 4.41 4.22 -12.13
CA LEU A 168 3.40 5.07 -11.50
C LEU A 168 4.02 6.30 -10.86
#